data_67455c624886c9547909fad0fbd0870e
#
_entry.id   67455c624886c9547909fad0fbd0870e
#
_cell.length_a   1.000
_cell.length_b   1.000
_cell.length_c   1.000
_cell.angle_alpha   90.00
_cell.angle_beta   90.00
_cell.angle_gamma   90.00
#
_symmetry.space_group_name_H-M   'P 1'
#
loop_
_entity.id
_entity.type
_entity.pdbx_description
1 polymer ?
#
loop_
_entity_poly.entity_id
_entity_poly.type
_entity_poly.pdbx_seq_one_letter_code
_entity_poly.pdbx_strand_id
1 'polypeptide(L)'
;MTLREYVDGYAVEDEVTSAARARGLELGCVPIGVTGGAALRFLAASLQAKAVVEIGTGAGVSGLWLLGGMARDGVLTSIDVEPEHQRVARRAFTDARIGPGRTRLIMGQALDVLPRLTDGGYDLVFVDAAKQEYPSYLEHGVRMLRPGGVIAFDNVFWKGKVADPAERDAETQAIRETNRAVREDDRLVSIMLPVGDGLLVAAKR
;
A
#
# COMPACT_ATOMS: atom_id res chain seq x y z
N MET A 1 -1.75 -26.73 13.78
CA MET A 1 -1.97 -25.28 13.47
C MET A 1 -1.06 -24.47 14.36
N THR A 2 -0.13 -23.74 13.77
CA THR A 2 0.76 -22.81 14.49
C THR A 2 0.02 -21.51 14.78
N LEU A 3 0.54 -20.68 15.71
CA LEU A 3 -0.01 -19.33 15.96
C LEU A 3 -0.05 -18.49 14.69
N ARG A 4 0.97 -18.60 13.83
CA ARG A 4 1.02 -17.88 12.54
C ARG A 4 -0.10 -18.33 11.61
N GLU A 5 -0.31 -19.64 11.45
CA GLU A 5 -1.42 -20.17 10.63
C GLU A 5 -2.79 -19.72 11.16
N TYR A 6 -2.94 -19.63 12.48
CA TYR A 6 -4.17 -19.13 13.10
C TYR A 6 -4.41 -17.65 12.77
N VAL A 7 -3.37 -16.80 12.91
CA VAL A 7 -3.46 -15.37 12.60
C VAL A 7 -3.69 -15.13 11.12
N ASP A 8 -2.95 -15.86 10.26
CA ASP A 8 -3.09 -15.73 8.80
C ASP A 8 -4.47 -16.21 8.30
N GLY A 9 -5.09 -17.16 9.01
CA GLY A 9 -6.43 -17.64 8.72
C GLY A 9 -7.56 -16.81 9.31
N TYR A 10 -7.26 -15.80 10.15
CA TYR A 10 -8.29 -14.95 10.77
C TYR A 10 -8.99 -14.04 9.76
N ALA A 11 -8.24 -13.48 8.81
CA ALA A 11 -8.80 -12.69 7.73
C ALA A 11 -9.07 -13.58 6.52
N VAL A 12 -10.27 -13.45 5.95
CA VAL A 12 -10.68 -14.23 4.78
C VAL A 12 -10.69 -13.32 3.56
N GLU A 13 -10.00 -13.76 2.52
CA GLU A 13 -10.02 -13.12 1.21
C GLU A 13 -11.25 -13.60 0.44
N ASP A 14 -12.00 -12.67 -0.17
CA ASP A 14 -13.14 -13.03 -1.01
C ASP A 14 -12.70 -13.61 -2.36
N GLU A 15 -13.64 -14.21 -3.09
CA GLU A 15 -13.38 -14.87 -4.37
C GLU A 15 -12.82 -13.90 -5.43
N VAL A 16 -13.27 -12.65 -5.44
CA VAL A 16 -12.82 -11.65 -6.41
C VAL A 16 -11.38 -11.25 -6.14
N THR A 17 -11.06 -10.99 -4.87
CA THR A 17 -9.70 -10.64 -4.44
C THR A 17 -8.73 -11.80 -4.66
N SER A 18 -9.16 -13.03 -4.36
CA SER A 18 -8.39 -14.25 -4.63
C SER A 18 -8.13 -14.45 -6.13
N ALA A 19 -9.13 -14.22 -6.99
CA ALA A 19 -8.96 -14.26 -8.43
C ALA A 19 -8.03 -13.16 -8.96
N ALA A 20 -8.09 -11.95 -8.39
CA ALA A 20 -7.16 -10.87 -8.71
C ALA A 20 -5.73 -11.24 -8.32
N ARG A 21 -5.53 -11.85 -7.15
CA ARG A 21 -4.24 -12.37 -6.70
C ARG A 21 -3.66 -13.40 -7.67
N ALA A 22 -4.46 -14.39 -8.07
CA ALA A 22 -4.02 -15.42 -9.01
C ALA A 22 -3.52 -14.80 -10.33
N ARG A 23 -4.28 -13.85 -10.90
CA ARG A 23 -3.89 -13.11 -12.11
C ARG A 23 -2.62 -12.28 -11.90
N GLY A 24 -2.46 -11.68 -10.72
CA GLY A 24 -1.24 -10.93 -10.37
C GLY A 24 0.00 -11.81 -10.37
N LEU A 25 -0.09 -12.99 -9.77
CA LEU A 25 1.01 -13.97 -9.76
C LEU A 25 1.38 -14.43 -11.19
N GLU A 26 0.40 -14.62 -12.06
CA GLU A 26 0.65 -14.94 -13.49
C GLU A 26 1.41 -13.82 -14.22
N LEU A 27 1.22 -12.56 -13.80
CA LEU A 27 1.92 -11.40 -14.35
C LEU A 27 3.26 -11.11 -13.65
N GLY A 28 3.67 -11.93 -12.67
CA GLY A 28 4.89 -11.72 -11.91
C GLY A 28 4.77 -10.67 -10.78
N CYS A 29 3.57 -10.21 -10.48
CA CYS A 29 3.33 -9.38 -9.30
C CYS A 29 3.54 -10.20 -8.01
N VAL A 30 3.88 -9.52 -6.94
CA VAL A 30 3.90 -10.07 -5.57
C VAL A 30 2.83 -9.34 -4.75
N PRO A 31 1.55 -9.75 -4.86
CA PRO A 31 0.48 -9.03 -4.16
C PRO A 31 0.62 -9.13 -2.64
N ILE A 32 0.24 -8.07 -1.93
CA ILE A 32 0.21 -8.03 -0.47
C ILE A 32 -0.49 -9.27 0.11
N GLY A 33 0.06 -9.85 1.17
CA GLY A 33 -0.55 -10.99 1.86
C GLY A 33 -1.90 -10.66 2.49
N VAL A 34 -2.69 -11.70 2.80
CA VAL A 34 -4.06 -11.54 3.35
C VAL A 34 -4.08 -10.72 4.63
N THR A 35 -3.16 -10.99 5.56
CA THR A 35 -3.03 -10.23 6.82
C THR A 35 -2.65 -8.76 6.60
N GLY A 36 -1.76 -8.47 5.64
CA GLY A 36 -1.42 -7.11 5.25
C GLY A 36 -2.61 -6.39 4.61
N GLY A 37 -3.32 -7.07 3.71
CA GLY A 37 -4.55 -6.55 3.12
C GLY A 37 -5.62 -6.23 4.16
N ALA A 38 -5.82 -7.13 5.13
CA ALA A 38 -6.74 -6.91 6.25
C ALA A 38 -6.33 -5.69 7.10
N ALA A 39 -5.02 -5.49 7.33
CA ALA A 39 -4.52 -4.31 8.01
C ALA A 39 -4.82 -3.02 7.22
N LEU A 40 -4.63 -3.02 5.90
CA LEU A 40 -5.00 -1.87 5.04
C LEU A 40 -6.50 -1.56 5.11
N ARG A 41 -7.35 -2.60 5.05
CA ARG A 41 -8.80 -2.45 5.19
C ARG A 41 -9.16 -1.86 6.54
N PHE A 42 -8.54 -2.33 7.62
CA PHE A 42 -8.77 -1.81 8.97
C PHE A 42 -8.36 -0.33 9.07
N LEU A 43 -7.19 0.05 8.55
CA LEU A 43 -6.72 1.44 8.54
C LEU A 43 -7.68 2.34 7.76
N ALA A 44 -8.08 1.94 6.56
CA ALA A 44 -9.02 2.70 5.74
C ALA A 44 -10.38 2.88 6.44
N ALA A 45 -10.88 1.83 7.12
CA ALA A 45 -12.13 1.89 7.88
C ALA A 45 -12.02 2.77 9.13
N SER A 46 -10.93 2.65 9.90
CA SER A 46 -10.68 3.46 11.10
C SER A 46 -10.58 4.94 10.80
N LEU A 47 -10.00 5.29 9.64
CA LEU A 47 -9.90 6.67 9.15
C LEU A 47 -11.20 7.15 8.50
N GLN A 48 -12.18 6.27 8.25
CA GLN A 48 -13.31 6.56 7.34
C GLN A 48 -12.82 7.17 6.03
N ALA A 49 -11.75 6.61 5.48
CA ALA A 49 -10.96 7.20 4.41
C ALA A 49 -11.81 7.46 3.16
N LYS A 50 -11.74 8.70 2.66
CA LYS A 50 -12.41 9.16 1.43
C LYS A 50 -11.44 9.39 0.29
N ALA A 51 -10.22 9.80 0.58
CA ALA A 51 -9.19 10.07 -0.41
C ALA A 51 -7.95 9.22 -0.10
N VAL A 52 -7.70 8.21 -0.92
CA VAL A 52 -6.57 7.28 -0.75
C VAL A 52 -5.68 7.31 -1.98
N VAL A 53 -4.38 7.33 -1.77
CA VAL A 53 -3.37 7.13 -2.83
C VAL A 53 -2.70 5.79 -2.61
N GLU A 54 -2.56 5.03 -3.68
CA GLU A 54 -1.80 3.79 -3.75
C GLU A 54 -0.68 3.94 -4.78
N ILE A 55 0.53 3.62 -4.39
CA ILE A 55 1.72 3.61 -5.23
C ILE A 55 2.12 2.15 -5.45
N GLY A 56 1.87 1.65 -6.67
CA GLY A 56 1.93 0.24 -7.02
C GLY A 56 0.52 -0.38 -7.06
N THR A 57 -0.11 -0.37 -8.25
CA THR A 57 -1.45 -0.94 -8.46
C THR A 57 -1.42 -2.47 -8.49
N GLY A 58 -0.39 -3.03 -9.14
CA GLY A 58 -0.35 -4.46 -9.44
C GLY A 58 -1.65 -4.95 -10.06
N ALA A 59 -2.12 -6.12 -9.64
CA ALA A 59 -3.40 -6.68 -10.09
C ALA A 59 -4.63 -6.13 -9.33
N GLY A 60 -4.47 -5.12 -8.47
CA GLY A 60 -5.54 -4.47 -7.73
C GLY A 60 -5.90 -5.14 -6.40
N VAL A 61 -5.09 -6.08 -5.90
CA VAL A 61 -5.37 -6.81 -4.65
C VAL A 61 -5.41 -5.86 -3.45
N SER A 62 -4.37 -5.07 -3.24
CA SER A 62 -4.32 -4.05 -2.17
C SER A 62 -5.42 -3.01 -2.33
N GLY A 63 -5.67 -2.57 -3.58
CA GLY A 63 -6.76 -1.66 -3.90
C GLY A 63 -8.15 -2.19 -3.51
N LEU A 64 -8.42 -3.49 -3.69
CA LEU A 64 -9.68 -4.13 -3.24
C LEU A 64 -9.81 -4.11 -1.71
N TRP A 65 -8.74 -4.41 -0.99
CA TRP A 65 -8.71 -4.33 0.47
C TRP A 65 -8.96 -2.91 0.97
N LEU A 66 -8.27 -1.91 0.38
CA LEU A 66 -8.46 -0.49 0.69
C LEU A 66 -9.91 -0.05 0.45
N LEU A 67 -10.45 -0.31 -0.75
CA LEU A 67 -11.81 0.03 -1.13
C LEU A 67 -12.87 -0.63 -0.24
N GLY A 68 -12.57 -1.85 0.25
CA GLY A 68 -13.43 -2.57 1.19
C GLY A 68 -13.46 -1.96 2.60
N GLY A 69 -12.49 -1.10 2.96
CA GLY A 69 -12.45 -0.35 4.22
C GLY A 69 -12.84 1.12 4.09
N MET A 70 -12.71 1.71 2.91
CA MET A 70 -12.99 3.13 2.65
C MET A 70 -14.48 3.47 2.80
N ALA A 71 -14.76 4.74 3.04
CA ALA A 71 -16.11 5.29 2.95
C ALA A 71 -16.73 4.99 1.57
N ARG A 72 -18.07 4.85 1.51
CA ARG A 72 -18.79 4.46 0.28
C ARG A 72 -18.62 5.46 -0.87
N ASP A 73 -18.40 6.74 -0.55
CA ASP A 73 -18.15 7.86 -1.46
C ASP A 73 -16.66 8.14 -1.67
N GLY A 74 -15.78 7.32 -1.07
CA GLY A 74 -14.34 7.49 -1.17
C GLY A 74 -13.76 7.08 -2.52
N VAL A 75 -12.65 7.72 -2.90
CA VAL A 75 -11.93 7.50 -4.17
C VAL A 75 -10.51 7.01 -3.89
N LEU A 76 -10.17 5.88 -4.49
CA LEU A 76 -8.80 5.35 -4.57
C LEU A 76 -8.13 5.89 -5.83
N THR A 77 -7.03 6.62 -5.68
CA THR A 77 -6.10 6.97 -6.76
C THR A 77 -4.95 5.98 -6.71
N SER A 78 -4.80 5.15 -7.74
CA SER A 78 -3.78 4.11 -7.79
C SER A 78 -2.87 4.31 -9.00
N ILE A 79 -1.55 4.24 -8.79
CA ILE A 79 -0.51 4.59 -9.75
C ILE A 79 0.34 3.36 -10.06
N ASP A 80 0.55 3.05 -11.32
CA ASP A 80 1.44 1.99 -11.78
C ASP A 80 2.05 2.34 -13.14
N VAL A 81 3.25 1.84 -13.39
CA VAL A 81 3.96 2.02 -14.65
C VAL A 81 3.53 0.99 -15.71
N GLU A 82 3.02 -0.17 -15.26
CA GLU A 82 2.72 -1.30 -16.13
C GLU A 82 1.27 -1.25 -16.63
N PRO A 83 1.04 -1.06 -17.96
CA PRO A 83 -0.31 -1.01 -18.51
C PRO A 83 -1.13 -2.27 -18.23
N GLU A 84 -0.48 -3.42 -18.22
CA GLU A 84 -1.14 -4.71 -18.03
C GLU A 84 -1.62 -4.88 -16.58
N HIS A 85 -0.85 -4.40 -15.59
CA HIS A 85 -1.28 -4.33 -14.20
C HIS A 85 -2.56 -3.53 -14.07
N GLN A 86 -2.60 -2.32 -14.63
CA GLN A 86 -3.79 -1.47 -14.58
C GLN A 86 -4.99 -2.06 -15.29
N ARG A 87 -4.77 -2.79 -16.41
CA ARG A 87 -5.84 -3.50 -17.11
C ARG A 87 -6.48 -4.58 -16.24
N VAL A 88 -5.64 -5.38 -15.57
CA VAL A 88 -6.10 -6.46 -14.68
C VAL A 88 -6.76 -5.89 -13.43
N ALA A 89 -6.19 -4.85 -12.82
CA ALA A 89 -6.78 -4.17 -11.67
C ALA A 89 -8.16 -3.59 -11.99
N ARG A 90 -8.32 -2.93 -13.15
CA ARG A 90 -9.61 -2.40 -13.61
C ARG A 90 -10.66 -3.51 -13.72
N ARG A 91 -10.27 -4.67 -14.23
CA ARG A 91 -11.14 -5.84 -14.29
C ARG A 91 -11.52 -6.31 -12.89
N ALA A 92 -10.55 -6.43 -11.97
CA ALA A 92 -10.80 -6.85 -10.59
C ALA A 92 -11.79 -5.90 -9.88
N PHE A 93 -11.64 -4.59 -10.06
CA PHE A 93 -12.58 -3.60 -9.50
C PHE A 93 -13.99 -3.71 -10.12
N THR A 94 -14.09 -4.01 -11.41
CA THR A 94 -15.36 -4.26 -12.08
C THR A 94 -16.03 -5.54 -11.56
N ASP A 95 -15.27 -6.64 -11.44
CA ASP A 95 -15.73 -7.92 -10.90
C ASP A 95 -16.25 -7.75 -9.45
N ALA A 96 -15.59 -6.89 -8.65
CA ALA A 96 -15.99 -6.49 -7.30
C ALA A 96 -17.17 -5.50 -7.27
N ARG A 97 -17.72 -5.13 -8.41
CA ARG A 97 -18.82 -4.14 -8.54
C ARG A 97 -18.47 -2.76 -7.96
N ILE A 98 -17.20 -2.40 -7.98
CA ILE A 98 -16.76 -1.06 -7.60
C ILE A 98 -17.18 -0.06 -8.69
N GLY A 99 -17.94 0.95 -8.30
CA GLY A 99 -18.40 1.99 -9.23
C GLY A 99 -17.23 2.74 -9.87
N PRO A 100 -17.33 3.14 -11.15
CA PRO A 100 -16.23 3.77 -11.91
C PRO A 100 -15.74 5.09 -11.30
N GLY A 101 -16.58 5.79 -10.55
CA GLY A 101 -16.20 7.01 -9.82
C GLY A 101 -15.38 6.76 -8.54
N ARG A 102 -15.23 5.52 -8.11
CA ARG A 102 -14.51 5.14 -6.90
C ARG A 102 -13.02 4.82 -7.12
N THR A 103 -12.60 4.71 -8.35
CA THR A 103 -11.20 4.39 -8.69
C THR A 103 -10.67 5.34 -9.76
N ARG A 104 -9.47 5.83 -9.55
CA ARG A 104 -8.72 6.64 -10.49
C ARG A 104 -7.38 5.95 -10.74
N LEU A 105 -7.31 5.19 -11.83
CA LEU A 105 -6.09 4.51 -12.25
C LEU A 105 -5.24 5.45 -13.12
N ILE A 106 -4.02 5.72 -12.69
CA ILE A 106 -3.07 6.60 -13.37
C ILE A 106 -1.87 5.76 -13.82
N MET A 107 -1.66 5.69 -15.13
CA MET A 107 -0.50 5.06 -15.71
C MET A 107 0.67 6.05 -15.77
N GLY A 108 1.81 5.69 -15.18
CA GLY A 108 3.02 6.50 -15.17
C GLY A 108 3.93 6.19 -14.01
N GLN A 109 5.13 6.75 -14.03
CA GLN A 109 6.06 6.68 -12.92
C GLN A 109 5.50 7.49 -11.74
N ALA A 110 5.56 6.91 -10.54
CA ALA A 110 4.97 7.55 -9.37
C ALA A 110 5.60 8.93 -9.10
N LEU A 111 6.92 9.07 -9.21
CA LEU A 111 7.62 10.34 -8.98
C LEU A 111 7.25 11.44 -9.98
N ASP A 112 6.70 11.11 -11.15
CA ASP A 112 6.17 12.08 -12.11
C ASP A 112 4.72 12.49 -11.80
N VAL A 113 3.97 11.60 -11.14
CA VAL A 113 2.54 11.80 -10.81
C VAL A 113 2.37 12.48 -9.46
N LEU A 114 3.09 12.02 -8.44
CA LEU A 114 2.93 12.48 -7.04
C LEU A 114 3.06 14.01 -6.88
N PRO A 115 3.99 14.72 -7.57
CA PRO A 115 4.09 16.19 -7.46
C PRO A 115 2.82 16.94 -7.88
N ARG A 116 1.94 16.30 -8.67
CA ARG A 116 0.68 16.91 -9.17
C ARG A 116 -0.51 16.63 -8.26
N LEU A 117 -0.33 15.80 -7.25
CA LEU A 117 -1.38 15.47 -6.29
C LEU A 117 -1.45 16.53 -5.18
N THR A 118 -2.66 16.75 -4.68
CA THR A 118 -2.99 17.84 -3.74
C THR A 118 -2.28 17.64 -2.39
N ASP A 119 -1.73 18.73 -1.85
CA ASP A 119 -1.17 18.78 -0.50
C ASP A 119 -2.28 18.69 0.54
N GLY A 120 -2.07 17.88 1.58
CA GLY A 120 -3.00 17.79 2.71
C GLY A 120 -4.39 17.25 2.36
N GLY A 121 -4.57 16.65 1.19
CA GLY A 121 -5.87 16.20 0.68
C GLY A 121 -6.20 14.72 0.88
N TYR A 122 -5.28 13.92 1.45
CA TYR A 122 -5.45 12.47 1.49
C TYR A 122 -5.49 11.94 2.91
N ASP A 123 -6.35 10.94 3.12
CA ASP A 123 -6.53 10.25 4.40
C ASP A 123 -5.50 9.13 4.59
N LEU A 124 -5.15 8.44 3.50
CA LEU A 124 -4.24 7.31 3.51
C LEU A 124 -3.38 7.29 2.25
N VAL A 125 -2.09 7.04 2.43
CA VAL A 125 -1.15 6.74 1.34
C VAL A 125 -0.58 5.35 1.57
N PHE A 126 -0.73 4.45 0.61
CA PHE A 126 -0.14 3.12 0.64
C PHE A 126 0.97 3.00 -0.40
N VAL A 127 2.09 2.41 -0.02
CA VAL A 127 3.31 2.32 -0.83
C VAL A 127 3.76 0.88 -0.95
N ASP A 128 3.69 0.35 -2.17
CA ASP A 128 4.20 -0.98 -2.53
C ASP A 128 4.66 -0.98 -3.99
N ALA A 129 5.75 -0.25 -4.27
CA ALA A 129 6.34 -0.15 -5.60
C ALA A 129 7.87 -0.28 -5.54
N ALA A 130 8.61 0.46 -6.36
CA ALA A 130 10.07 0.43 -6.43
C ALA A 130 10.72 0.78 -5.09
N LYS A 131 11.39 -0.19 -4.48
CA LYS A 131 11.92 -0.04 -3.10
C LYS A 131 12.99 1.05 -3.00
N GLN A 132 13.77 1.24 -4.07
CA GLN A 132 14.80 2.29 -4.13
C GLN A 132 14.21 3.71 -4.06
N GLU A 133 12.93 3.88 -4.40
CA GLU A 133 12.23 5.17 -4.40
C GLU A 133 11.45 5.44 -3.08
N TYR A 134 11.47 4.51 -2.11
CA TYR A 134 10.77 4.65 -0.84
C TYR A 134 11.06 5.94 -0.08
N PRO A 135 12.34 6.42 0.01
CA PRO A 135 12.62 7.71 0.65
C PRO A 135 11.87 8.88 -0.02
N SER A 136 11.82 8.91 -1.36
CA SER A 136 11.10 9.95 -2.11
C SER A 136 9.58 9.79 -1.96
N TYR A 137 9.06 8.57 -1.91
CA TYR A 137 7.64 8.33 -1.65
C TYR A 137 7.23 8.80 -0.26
N LEU A 138 8.12 8.69 0.75
CA LEU A 138 7.87 9.22 2.10
C LEU A 138 7.68 10.74 2.06
N GLU A 139 8.55 11.47 1.41
CA GLU A 139 8.46 12.94 1.31
C GLU A 139 7.13 13.37 0.68
N HIS A 140 6.79 12.78 -0.47
CA HIS A 140 5.52 13.07 -1.14
C HIS A 140 4.31 12.62 -0.31
N GLY A 141 4.39 11.45 0.32
CA GLY A 141 3.31 10.92 1.15
C GLY A 141 2.99 11.83 2.33
N VAL A 142 4.01 12.26 3.07
CA VAL A 142 3.82 13.19 4.20
C VAL A 142 3.26 14.53 3.75
N ARG A 143 3.69 15.05 2.59
CA ARG A 143 3.13 16.28 2.00
C ARG A 143 1.65 16.12 1.68
N MET A 144 1.27 15.03 1.03
CA MET A 144 -0.10 14.77 0.57
C MET A 144 -1.09 14.49 1.71
N LEU A 145 -0.62 13.91 2.82
CA LEU A 145 -1.48 13.57 3.96
C LEU A 145 -2.01 14.81 4.66
N ARG A 146 -3.31 14.78 5.00
CA ARG A 146 -3.89 15.70 5.97
C ARG A 146 -3.36 15.41 7.39
N PRO A 147 -3.48 16.31 8.37
CA PRO A 147 -3.29 15.97 9.78
C PRO A 147 -4.20 14.79 10.18
N GLY A 148 -3.66 13.82 10.91
CA GLY A 148 -4.33 12.58 11.26
C GLY A 148 -4.43 11.56 10.12
N GLY A 149 -3.94 11.86 8.91
CA GLY A 149 -3.81 10.90 7.82
C GLY A 149 -2.66 9.92 8.06
N VAL A 150 -2.67 8.80 7.36
CA VAL A 150 -1.73 7.69 7.56
C VAL A 150 -0.97 7.36 6.28
N ILE A 151 0.34 7.11 6.40
CA ILE A 151 1.13 6.46 5.36
C ILE A 151 1.48 5.04 5.80
N ALA A 152 1.41 4.09 4.86
CA ALA A 152 1.80 2.70 5.09
C ALA A 152 2.73 2.22 3.98
N PHE A 153 3.83 1.55 4.37
CA PHE A 153 4.80 0.94 3.47
C PHE A 153 4.80 -0.56 3.65
N ASP A 154 4.67 -1.32 2.56
CA ASP A 154 4.82 -2.78 2.57
C ASP A 154 6.29 -3.21 2.40
N ASN A 155 6.59 -4.47 2.76
CA ASN A 155 7.88 -5.14 2.64
C ASN A 155 9.04 -4.46 3.40
N VAL A 156 8.74 -3.82 4.53
CA VAL A 156 9.78 -3.09 5.30
C VAL A 156 10.73 -4.00 6.07
N PHE A 157 10.47 -5.31 6.11
CA PHE A 157 11.43 -6.33 6.59
C PHE A 157 12.34 -6.82 5.48
N TRP A 158 11.89 -6.77 4.23
CA TRP A 158 12.63 -7.18 3.05
C TRP A 158 13.25 -8.57 3.22
N LYS A 159 12.39 -9.55 3.56
CA LYS A 159 12.79 -10.95 3.85
C LYS A 159 13.85 -11.07 4.94
N GLY A 160 13.86 -10.13 5.88
CA GLY A 160 14.84 -10.09 6.97
C GLY A 160 16.14 -9.37 6.64
N LYS A 161 16.38 -9.00 5.39
CA LYS A 161 17.61 -8.33 4.95
C LYS A 161 17.90 -7.02 5.68
N VAL A 162 16.85 -6.29 6.07
CA VAL A 162 17.03 -5.03 6.83
C VAL A 162 17.73 -5.23 8.17
N ALA A 163 17.67 -6.42 8.77
CA ALA A 163 18.30 -6.75 10.03
C ALA A 163 19.73 -7.29 9.86
N ASP A 164 20.12 -7.71 8.65
CA ASP A 164 21.47 -8.24 8.38
C ASP A 164 22.41 -7.12 7.90
N PRO A 165 23.42 -6.74 8.70
CA PRO A 165 24.37 -5.69 8.31
C PRO A 165 25.24 -6.03 7.10
N ALA A 166 25.31 -7.30 6.70
CA ALA A 166 26.03 -7.73 5.50
C ALA A 166 25.29 -7.39 4.20
N GLU A 167 23.96 -7.31 4.26
CA GLU A 167 23.13 -6.94 3.12
C GLU A 167 23.21 -5.44 2.84
N ARG A 168 23.76 -5.10 1.66
CA ARG A 168 24.06 -3.70 1.26
C ARG A 168 23.55 -3.34 -0.13
N ASP A 169 22.64 -4.14 -0.68
CA ASP A 169 22.00 -3.78 -1.95
C ASP A 169 21.17 -2.49 -1.82
N ALA A 170 20.95 -1.81 -2.94
CA ALA A 170 20.33 -0.48 -2.97
C ALA A 170 18.91 -0.49 -2.39
N GLU A 171 18.15 -1.56 -2.63
CA GLU A 171 16.78 -1.68 -2.12
C GLU A 171 16.77 -1.83 -0.58
N THR A 172 17.62 -2.71 -0.04
CA THR A 172 17.78 -2.87 1.41
C THR A 172 18.20 -1.57 2.08
N GLN A 173 19.12 -0.82 1.47
CA GLN A 173 19.56 0.47 2.02
C GLN A 173 18.43 1.51 1.99
N ALA A 174 17.69 1.62 0.89
CA ALA A 174 16.55 2.56 0.78
C ALA A 174 15.46 2.25 1.80
N ILE A 175 15.13 0.95 2.02
CA ILE A 175 14.15 0.55 3.03
C ILE A 175 14.65 0.91 4.44
N ARG A 176 15.92 0.64 4.77
CA ARG A 176 16.51 1.04 6.06
C ARG A 176 16.48 2.55 6.28
N GLU A 177 16.78 3.31 5.24
CA GLU A 177 16.71 4.77 5.26
C GLU A 177 15.30 5.24 5.54
N THR A 178 14.30 4.71 4.81
CA THR A 178 12.88 5.02 5.03
C THR A 178 12.43 4.66 6.44
N ASN A 179 12.78 3.45 6.93
CA ASN A 179 12.42 3.01 8.28
C ASN A 179 12.99 3.95 9.35
N ARG A 180 14.25 4.42 9.15
CA ARG A 180 14.88 5.39 10.04
C ARG A 180 14.22 6.76 9.93
N ALA A 181 14.03 7.27 8.71
CA ALA A 181 13.43 8.58 8.48
C ALA A 181 12.03 8.69 9.09
N VAL A 182 11.18 7.67 8.91
CA VAL A 182 9.84 7.61 9.53
C VAL A 182 9.92 7.63 11.04
N ARG A 183 10.86 6.91 11.64
CA ARG A 183 11.04 6.86 13.10
C ARG A 183 11.53 8.19 13.68
N GLU A 184 12.34 8.92 12.93
CA GLU A 184 13.01 10.16 13.37
C GLU A 184 12.23 11.43 12.99
N ASP A 185 11.14 11.32 12.22
CA ASP A 185 10.30 12.45 11.82
C ASP A 185 9.32 12.82 12.93
N ASP A 186 9.53 13.96 13.59
CA ASP A 186 8.68 14.47 14.68
C ASP A 186 7.23 14.74 14.25
N ARG A 187 6.97 14.85 12.95
CA ARG A 187 5.62 15.01 12.39
C ARG A 187 4.82 13.71 12.39
N LEU A 188 5.46 12.58 12.65
CA LEU A 188 4.88 11.25 12.52
C LEU A 188 4.79 10.53 13.86
N VAL A 189 3.76 9.70 13.99
CA VAL A 189 3.65 8.67 15.05
C VAL A 189 3.61 7.33 14.34
N SER A 190 4.65 6.52 14.50
CA SER A 190 4.85 5.32 13.69
C SER A 190 4.84 4.02 14.50
N ILE A 191 4.46 2.95 13.83
CA ILE A 191 4.57 1.57 14.29
C ILE A 191 5.00 0.67 13.14
N MET A 192 5.80 -0.34 13.45
CA MET A 192 6.17 -1.40 12.52
C MET A 192 5.43 -2.68 12.90
N LEU A 193 4.54 -3.14 12.03
CA LEU A 193 3.69 -4.29 12.26
C LEU A 193 4.29 -5.55 11.63
N PRO A 194 4.40 -6.67 12.39
CA PRO A 194 4.94 -7.92 11.88
C PRO A 194 3.87 -8.72 11.10
N VAL A 195 3.27 -8.09 10.10
CA VAL A 195 2.32 -8.72 9.17
C VAL A 195 2.95 -8.86 7.79
N GLY A 196 2.77 -9.99 7.11
CA GLY A 196 3.42 -10.26 5.84
C GLY A 196 4.95 -10.16 5.92
N ASP A 197 5.55 -9.38 5.02
CA ASP A 197 6.98 -9.02 5.02
C ASP A 197 7.24 -7.66 5.71
N GLY A 198 6.41 -7.33 6.69
CA GLY A 198 6.48 -6.11 7.49
C GLY A 198 5.71 -4.94 6.89
N LEU A 199 4.83 -4.35 7.68
CA LEU A 199 4.08 -3.15 7.33
C LEU A 199 4.47 -2.00 8.29
N LEU A 200 5.14 -0.98 7.77
CA LEU A 200 5.43 0.25 8.51
C LEU A 200 4.27 1.21 8.33
N VAL A 201 3.68 1.65 9.43
CA VAL A 201 2.53 2.55 9.44
C VAL A 201 2.87 3.81 10.23
N ALA A 202 2.57 4.98 9.70
CA ALA A 202 2.80 6.24 10.39
C ALA A 202 1.64 7.21 10.20
N ALA A 203 1.15 7.77 11.31
CA ALA A 203 0.13 8.80 11.32
C ALA A 203 0.77 10.19 11.37
N LYS A 204 0.32 11.10 10.51
CA LYS A 204 0.73 12.52 10.51
C LYS A 204 0.04 13.25 11.66
N ARG A 205 0.81 13.97 12.47
CA ARG A 205 0.32 14.84 13.57
C ARG A 205 -0.45 16.05 13.06
#